data_2c612a669ba4cce9682357ed00adc35b
#
_entry.id   2c612a669ba4cce9682357ed00adc35b
#
_cell.length_a   1.000
_cell.length_b   1.000
_cell.length_c   1.000
_cell.angle_alpha   90.00
_cell.angle_beta   90.00
_cell.angle_gamma   90.00
#
_symmetry.space_group_name_H-M   'P 1'
#
loop_
_entity.id
_entity.type
_entity.pdbx_description
1 polymer ?
#
loop_
_entity_poly.entity_id
_entity_poly.type
_entity_poly.pdbx_seq_one_letter_code
_entity_poly.pdbx_strand_id
1 'polypeptide(L)'
;MKRLLATILLCLTVGVGAAPLPATGTVEVLFTPWDDAEGAIVRALGEARQSIHVQAYLLSSRSIAKALQDAQARGVAVEMLADREMVAKGDKSLVPKLAAEGIPVWLETRYAIAHNKVLLIDALGAHGIVITGSYNFTWSAQARNAENLLILRDNPALVRRYLENWRRHRDEAERMNGTQ
;
A
#
# COMPACT_ATOMS: atom_id res chain seq x y z
N MET A 1 11.99 54.78 -29.47
CA MET A 1 10.98 54.26 -28.52
C MET A 1 10.80 52.77 -28.80
N LYS A 2 11.43 51.87 -27.99
CA LYS A 2 11.34 50.42 -28.15
C LYS A 2 10.20 49.91 -27.28
N ARG A 3 9.15 49.35 -27.89
CA ARG A 3 8.01 48.74 -27.19
C ARG A 3 8.42 47.34 -26.79
N LEU A 4 8.52 47.09 -25.48
CA LEU A 4 8.70 45.77 -24.89
C LEU A 4 7.33 45.08 -24.90
N LEU A 5 7.19 43.99 -25.68
CA LEU A 5 6.04 43.11 -25.57
C LEU A 5 6.35 42.10 -24.43
N ALA A 6 5.60 42.22 -23.36
CA ALA A 6 5.61 41.26 -22.27
C ALA A 6 4.71 40.06 -22.66
N THR A 7 5.29 38.90 -22.95
CA THR A 7 4.53 37.70 -23.16
C THR A 7 4.14 37.12 -21.78
N ILE A 8 2.87 37.18 -21.45
CA ILE A 8 2.31 36.58 -20.22
C ILE A 8 2.13 35.09 -20.52
N LEU A 9 2.99 34.24 -19.94
CA LEU A 9 2.84 32.79 -19.97
C LEU A 9 1.76 32.39 -18.97
N LEU A 10 0.55 32.12 -19.47
CA LEU A 10 -0.58 31.64 -18.66
C LEU A 10 -0.34 30.13 -18.37
N CYS A 11 0.21 29.84 -17.18
CA CYS A 11 0.27 28.45 -16.68
C CYS A 11 -1.15 27.98 -16.34
N LEU A 12 -1.79 27.29 -17.26
CA LEU A 12 -2.98 26.50 -17.00
C LEU A 12 -2.60 25.34 -16.06
N THR A 13 -2.86 25.47 -14.78
CA THR A 13 -2.88 24.34 -13.85
C THR A 13 -4.08 23.47 -14.19
N VAL A 14 -3.86 22.45 -15.00
CA VAL A 14 -4.85 21.39 -15.21
C VAL A 14 -4.96 20.64 -13.88
N GLY A 15 -5.97 20.97 -13.09
CA GLY A 15 -6.31 20.16 -11.92
C GLY A 15 -6.64 18.75 -12.40
N VAL A 16 -5.75 17.78 -12.12
CA VAL A 16 -6.02 16.36 -12.41
C VAL A 16 -7.06 15.88 -11.42
N GLY A 17 -8.33 16.14 -11.75
CA GLY A 17 -9.45 15.54 -11.03
C GLY A 17 -9.44 14.02 -11.18
N ALA A 18 -9.99 13.31 -10.19
CA ALA A 18 -10.18 11.87 -10.28
C ALA A 18 -11.12 11.56 -11.45
N ALA A 19 -10.64 10.88 -12.49
CA ALA A 19 -11.44 10.41 -13.61
C ALA A 19 -11.75 8.92 -13.43
N PRO A 20 -12.93 8.45 -13.89
CA PRO A 20 -13.24 7.02 -13.93
C PRO A 20 -12.18 6.26 -14.70
N LEU A 21 -11.82 5.09 -14.20
CA LEU A 21 -10.92 4.15 -14.88
C LEU A 21 -11.71 2.99 -15.48
N PRO A 22 -11.26 2.42 -16.61
CA PRO A 22 -11.87 1.22 -17.16
C PRO A 22 -11.86 0.07 -16.14
N ALA A 23 -12.98 -0.62 -16.00
CA ALA A 23 -13.08 -1.86 -15.22
C ALA A 23 -12.57 -3.02 -16.08
N THR A 24 -11.26 -3.33 -15.98
CA THR A 24 -10.63 -4.46 -16.67
C THR A 24 -10.12 -5.47 -15.66
N GLY A 25 -9.83 -6.70 -16.11
CA GLY A 25 -9.33 -7.77 -15.27
C GLY A 25 -10.40 -8.40 -14.40
N THR A 26 -10.00 -8.88 -13.21
CA THR A 26 -10.90 -9.58 -12.27
C THR A 26 -10.94 -8.87 -10.92
N VAL A 27 -12.06 -9.01 -10.25
CA VAL A 27 -12.29 -8.53 -8.88
C VAL A 27 -12.74 -9.71 -8.03
N GLU A 28 -11.97 -10.06 -7.01
CA GLU A 28 -12.36 -10.97 -5.95
C GLU A 28 -12.77 -10.15 -4.73
N VAL A 29 -13.91 -10.49 -4.14
CA VAL A 29 -14.48 -9.78 -2.99
C VAL A 29 -14.60 -10.76 -1.83
N LEU A 30 -14.08 -10.40 -0.67
CA LEU A 30 -14.15 -11.22 0.55
C LEU A 30 -14.72 -10.40 1.70
N PHE A 31 -15.51 -11.06 2.54
CA PHE A 31 -16.13 -10.47 3.72
C PHE A 31 -15.78 -11.29 4.97
N THR A 32 -15.17 -10.66 5.95
CA THR A 32 -14.93 -11.33 7.23
C THR A 32 -16.10 -11.15 8.20
N PRO A 33 -16.30 -12.10 9.12
CA PRO A 33 -15.44 -13.26 9.42
C PRO A 33 -15.71 -14.52 8.57
N TRP A 34 -16.56 -14.45 7.55
CA TRP A 34 -17.02 -15.63 6.81
C TRP A 34 -16.01 -16.14 5.79
N ASP A 35 -15.30 -15.23 5.11
CA ASP A 35 -14.28 -15.57 4.11
C ASP A 35 -12.87 -15.51 4.69
N ASP A 36 -11.96 -16.35 4.15
CA ASP A 36 -10.54 -16.38 4.52
C ASP A 36 -9.76 -15.25 3.82
N ALA A 37 -9.98 -14.00 4.26
CA ALA A 37 -9.32 -12.83 3.72
C ALA A 37 -7.80 -12.83 4.01
N GLU A 38 -7.37 -13.27 5.21
CA GLU A 38 -5.95 -13.39 5.55
C GLU A 38 -5.23 -14.37 4.63
N GLY A 39 -5.81 -15.56 4.43
CA GLY A 39 -5.25 -16.57 3.52
C GLY A 39 -5.19 -16.09 2.07
N ALA A 40 -6.20 -15.34 1.61
CA ALA A 40 -6.19 -14.75 0.27
C ALA A 40 -5.05 -13.73 0.09
N ILE A 41 -4.80 -12.87 1.09
CA ILE A 41 -3.65 -11.95 1.11
C ILE A 41 -2.34 -12.73 1.06
N VAL A 42 -2.18 -13.75 1.91
CA VAL A 42 -0.96 -14.57 1.98
C VAL A 42 -0.69 -15.29 0.65
N ARG A 43 -1.72 -15.84 0.01
CA ARG A 43 -1.59 -16.44 -1.33
C ARG A 43 -1.12 -15.42 -2.37
N ALA A 44 -1.74 -14.23 -2.40
CA ALA A 44 -1.34 -13.18 -3.34
C ALA A 44 0.10 -12.71 -3.11
N LEU A 45 0.54 -12.55 -1.86
CA LEU A 45 1.95 -12.23 -1.52
C LEU A 45 2.90 -13.34 -1.96
N GLY A 46 2.46 -14.60 -1.95
CA GLY A 46 3.22 -15.75 -2.47
C GLY A 46 3.42 -15.71 -3.99
N GLU A 47 2.53 -15.07 -4.74
CA GLU A 47 2.61 -14.90 -6.19
C GLU A 47 3.63 -13.84 -6.62
N ALA A 48 4.00 -12.91 -5.73
CA ALA A 48 4.89 -11.78 -6.03
C ALA A 48 6.23 -12.22 -6.62
N ARG A 49 6.66 -11.54 -7.69
CA ARG A 49 7.89 -11.81 -8.46
C ARG A 49 8.89 -10.66 -8.44
N GLN A 50 8.42 -9.41 -8.39
CA GLN A 50 9.26 -8.23 -8.54
C GLN A 50 9.17 -7.30 -7.34
N SER A 51 7.97 -6.90 -6.94
CA SER A 51 7.80 -5.89 -5.89
C SER A 51 6.52 -6.05 -5.10
N ILE A 52 6.56 -5.65 -3.83
CA ILE A 52 5.40 -5.48 -2.96
C ILE A 52 5.51 -4.10 -2.31
N HIS A 53 4.47 -3.26 -2.51
CA HIS A 53 4.36 -1.99 -1.80
C HIS A 53 3.19 -2.08 -0.83
N VAL A 54 3.48 -1.89 0.44
CA VAL A 54 2.51 -1.98 1.54
C VAL A 54 2.15 -0.58 2.01
N GLN A 55 0.86 -0.32 2.29
CA GLN A 55 0.42 0.82 3.07
C GLN A 55 -0.50 0.32 4.17
N ALA A 56 -0.04 0.40 5.42
CA ALA A 56 -0.69 -0.24 6.55
C ALA A 56 -1.02 0.75 7.67
N TYR A 57 -2.30 0.88 8.00
CA TYR A 57 -2.70 1.53 9.25
C TYR A 57 -2.33 0.66 10.45
N LEU A 58 -2.74 -0.62 10.45
CA LEU A 58 -2.37 -1.60 11.48
C LEU A 58 -1.83 -2.88 10.81
N LEU A 59 -0.69 -3.35 11.32
CA LEU A 59 -0.11 -4.63 10.92
C LEU A 59 0.35 -5.40 12.18
N SER A 60 -0.42 -6.42 12.55
CA SER A 60 -0.12 -7.33 13.66
C SER A 60 -0.36 -8.81 13.33
N SER A 61 -0.81 -9.12 12.10
CA SER A 61 -0.92 -10.49 11.61
C SER A 61 0.47 -11.09 11.39
N ARG A 62 0.74 -12.21 12.08
CA ARG A 62 1.99 -12.95 11.93
C ARG A 62 2.08 -13.64 10.58
N SER A 63 0.95 -14.10 10.04
CA SER A 63 0.89 -14.78 8.73
C SER A 63 1.26 -13.81 7.60
N ILE A 64 0.68 -12.60 7.61
CA ILE A 64 0.98 -11.56 6.61
C ILE A 64 2.43 -11.08 6.76
N ALA A 65 2.90 -10.82 7.98
CA ALA A 65 4.28 -10.41 8.23
C ALA A 65 5.27 -11.47 7.71
N LYS A 66 5.01 -12.76 8.00
CA LYS A 66 5.84 -13.84 7.48
C LYS A 66 5.82 -13.92 5.96
N ALA A 67 4.66 -13.75 5.33
CA ALA A 67 4.57 -13.76 3.87
C ALA A 67 5.37 -12.62 3.21
N LEU A 68 5.43 -11.44 3.85
CA LEU A 68 6.29 -10.33 3.41
C LEU A 68 7.78 -10.66 3.54
N GLN A 69 8.20 -11.28 4.65
CA GLN A 69 9.57 -11.76 4.85
C GLN A 69 9.95 -12.84 3.84
N ASP A 70 9.05 -13.81 3.61
CA ASP A 70 9.26 -14.88 2.63
C ASP A 70 9.39 -14.31 1.20
N ALA A 71 8.61 -13.28 0.86
CA ALA A 71 8.75 -12.58 -0.42
C ALA A 71 10.12 -11.90 -0.54
N GLN A 72 10.56 -11.18 0.49
CA GLN A 72 11.88 -10.56 0.53
C GLN A 72 13.00 -11.60 0.41
N ALA A 73 12.88 -12.73 1.10
CA ALA A 73 13.85 -13.84 1.01
C ALA A 73 13.92 -14.46 -0.40
N ARG A 74 12.83 -14.38 -1.19
CA ARG A 74 12.82 -14.78 -2.61
C ARG A 74 13.43 -13.72 -3.54
N GLY A 75 13.88 -12.58 -3.02
CA GLY A 75 14.44 -11.47 -3.80
C GLY A 75 13.40 -10.46 -4.30
N VAL A 76 12.15 -10.53 -3.83
CA VAL A 76 11.12 -9.53 -4.13
C VAL A 76 11.43 -8.24 -3.37
N ALA A 77 11.38 -7.09 -4.05
CA ALA A 77 11.56 -5.79 -3.42
C ALA A 77 10.31 -5.45 -2.59
N VAL A 78 10.43 -5.47 -1.26
CA VAL A 78 9.32 -5.15 -0.34
C VAL A 78 9.57 -3.79 0.28
N GLU A 79 8.60 -2.87 0.17
CA GLU A 79 8.63 -1.53 0.77
C GLU A 79 7.32 -1.26 1.52
N MET A 80 7.41 -0.54 2.65
CA MET A 80 6.24 -0.32 3.51
C MET A 80 6.08 1.14 3.94
N LEU A 81 4.84 1.62 3.86
CA LEU A 81 4.33 2.80 4.53
C LEU A 81 3.49 2.38 5.73
N ALA A 82 3.66 3.04 6.87
CA ALA A 82 2.89 2.76 8.07
C ALA A 82 2.50 4.05 8.80
N ASP A 83 1.34 4.06 9.45
CA ASP A 83 0.93 5.16 10.32
C ASP A 83 1.85 5.24 11.54
N ARG A 84 2.46 6.43 11.76
CA ARG A 84 3.44 6.64 12.84
C ARG A 84 2.84 6.36 14.21
N GLU A 85 1.63 6.86 14.46
CA GLU A 85 1.03 6.72 15.79
C GLU A 85 0.66 5.27 16.10
N MET A 86 0.17 4.53 15.10
CA MET A 86 -0.16 3.12 15.28
C MET A 86 1.08 2.26 15.46
N VAL A 87 2.19 2.62 14.84
CA VAL A 87 3.47 1.95 15.11
C VAL A 87 3.97 2.25 16.52
N ALA A 88 3.88 3.51 16.98
CA ALA A 88 4.38 3.93 18.29
C ALA A 88 3.50 3.46 19.47
N LYS A 89 2.16 3.45 19.30
CA LYS A 89 1.21 3.10 20.35
C LYS A 89 0.85 1.61 20.39
N GLY A 90 1.16 0.88 19.33
CA GLY A 90 0.74 -0.51 19.17
C GLY A 90 1.75 -1.52 19.71
N ASP A 91 1.60 -1.97 20.98
CA ASP A 91 2.44 -3.03 21.58
C ASP A 91 2.53 -4.31 20.74
N LYS A 92 1.59 -4.50 19.80
CA LYS A 92 1.51 -5.68 18.92
C LYS A 92 1.90 -5.37 17.48
N SER A 93 2.35 -4.15 17.17
CA SER A 93 2.78 -3.81 15.81
C SER A 93 4.00 -4.64 15.40
N LEU A 94 3.90 -5.30 14.25
CA LEU A 94 5.02 -6.04 13.66
C LEU A 94 5.88 -5.18 12.72
N VAL A 95 5.51 -3.92 12.49
CA VAL A 95 6.25 -3.00 11.62
C VAL A 95 7.69 -2.79 12.08
N PRO A 96 8.00 -2.53 13.40
CA PRO A 96 9.37 -2.39 13.85
C PRO A 96 10.21 -3.65 13.63
N LYS A 97 9.61 -4.83 13.81
CA LYS A 97 10.29 -6.10 13.56
C LYS A 97 10.65 -6.25 12.08
N LEU A 98 9.70 -5.98 11.17
CA LEU A 98 9.94 -6.05 9.73
C LEU A 98 11.04 -5.07 9.28
N ALA A 99 11.06 -3.87 9.86
CA ALA A 99 12.13 -2.89 9.61
C ALA A 99 13.51 -3.40 10.09
N ALA A 100 13.58 -3.99 11.29
CA ALA A 100 14.81 -4.57 11.83
C ALA A 100 15.32 -5.77 11.00
N GLU A 101 14.43 -6.47 10.31
CA GLU A 101 14.74 -7.58 9.40
C GLU A 101 15.02 -7.11 7.96
N GLY A 102 15.15 -5.80 7.75
CA GLY A 102 15.64 -5.21 6.51
C GLY A 102 14.57 -4.81 5.49
N ILE A 103 13.29 -4.86 5.83
CA ILE A 103 12.25 -4.26 4.98
C ILE A 103 12.30 -2.75 5.14
N PRO A 104 12.51 -1.95 4.06
CA PRO A 104 12.43 -0.50 4.11
C PRO A 104 11.05 -0.03 4.55
N VAL A 105 10.99 0.73 5.64
CA VAL A 105 9.75 1.29 6.19
C VAL A 105 9.82 2.80 6.23
N TRP A 106 8.73 3.48 5.85
CA TRP A 106 8.51 4.91 6.04
C TRP A 106 7.28 5.12 6.93
N LEU A 107 7.37 6.09 7.83
CA LEU A 107 6.30 6.47 8.75
C LEU A 107 5.56 7.69 8.19
N GLU A 108 4.27 7.56 8.03
CA GLU A 108 3.40 8.66 7.60
C GLU A 108 3.12 9.59 8.79
N THR A 109 3.61 10.84 8.69
CA THR A 109 3.60 11.82 9.77
C THR A 109 2.74 13.05 9.46
N ARG A 110 2.35 13.26 8.19
CA ARG A 110 1.65 14.47 7.74
C ARG A 110 0.15 14.43 7.93
N TYR A 111 -0.43 13.25 8.14
CA TYR A 111 -1.87 13.06 8.30
C TYR A 111 -2.22 12.82 9.76
N ALA A 112 -3.39 13.30 10.19
CA ALA A 112 -3.91 12.98 11.52
C ALA A 112 -4.05 11.46 11.69
N ILE A 113 -4.43 10.75 10.64
CA ILE A 113 -4.52 9.29 10.57
C ILE A 113 -4.20 8.86 9.13
N ALA A 114 -3.16 8.06 8.94
CA ALA A 114 -2.86 7.42 7.66
C ALA A 114 -3.62 6.08 7.57
N HIS A 115 -4.93 6.13 7.28
CA HIS A 115 -5.87 5.01 7.47
C HIS A 115 -5.95 4.04 6.29
N ASN A 116 -4.99 4.03 5.38
CA ASN A 116 -4.98 3.14 4.23
C ASN A 116 -4.64 1.69 4.61
N LYS A 117 -5.21 0.73 3.88
CA LYS A 117 -4.92 -0.70 3.90
C LYS A 117 -4.78 -1.13 2.45
N VAL A 118 -3.55 -1.07 1.94
CA VAL A 118 -3.26 -1.32 0.53
C VAL A 118 -2.03 -2.21 0.40
N LEU A 119 -2.13 -3.18 -0.51
CA LEU A 119 -1.00 -3.94 -1.01
C LEU A 119 -0.97 -3.80 -2.53
N LEU A 120 0.19 -3.47 -3.07
CA LEU A 120 0.43 -3.46 -4.51
C LEU A 120 1.48 -4.53 -4.79
N ILE A 121 1.15 -5.50 -5.62
CA ILE A 121 2.05 -6.59 -5.97
C ILE A 121 2.39 -6.45 -7.45
N ASP A 122 3.68 -6.50 -7.77
CA ASP A 122 4.23 -6.41 -9.13
C ASP A 122 3.68 -5.22 -9.94
N ALA A 123 3.57 -4.06 -9.28
CA ALA A 123 2.86 -2.90 -9.78
C ALA A 123 3.46 -2.28 -11.07
N LEU A 124 4.69 -2.63 -11.45
CA LEU A 124 5.34 -2.22 -12.70
C LEU A 124 5.24 -3.28 -13.79
N GLY A 125 4.72 -4.46 -13.46
CA GLY A 125 4.52 -5.57 -14.37
C GLY A 125 3.18 -5.52 -15.12
N ALA A 126 3.00 -6.45 -16.05
CA ALA A 126 1.75 -6.58 -16.82
C ALA A 126 0.59 -7.11 -15.97
N HIS A 127 0.88 -7.87 -14.93
CA HIS A 127 -0.09 -8.58 -14.07
C HIS A 127 -0.08 -8.06 -12.64
N GLY A 128 -0.06 -6.74 -12.47
CA GLY A 128 -0.08 -6.12 -11.15
C GLY A 128 -1.38 -6.37 -10.41
N ILE A 129 -1.26 -6.51 -9.07
CA ILE A 129 -2.40 -6.74 -8.17
C ILE A 129 -2.55 -5.55 -7.23
N VAL A 130 -3.79 -5.11 -7.03
CA VAL A 130 -4.18 -4.20 -5.95
C VAL A 130 -5.02 -4.95 -4.96
N ILE A 131 -4.66 -4.90 -3.69
CA ILE A 131 -5.49 -5.39 -2.57
C ILE A 131 -5.84 -4.20 -1.70
N THR A 132 -7.12 -4.00 -1.43
CA THR A 132 -7.60 -2.88 -0.61
C THR A 132 -8.97 -3.19 0.03
N GLY A 133 -9.39 -2.35 0.96
CA GLY A 133 -10.68 -2.49 1.66
C GLY A 133 -10.64 -1.87 3.05
N SER A 134 -11.57 -2.28 3.90
CA SER A 134 -11.58 -1.89 5.31
C SER A 134 -10.64 -2.75 6.17
N TYR A 135 -10.22 -3.93 5.65
CA TYR A 135 -9.48 -4.97 6.36
C TYR A 135 -8.10 -4.50 6.81
N ASN A 136 -7.91 -4.26 8.12
CA ASN A 136 -6.59 -4.09 8.71
C ASN A 136 -5.82 -5.41 8.71
N PHE A 137 -4.51 -5.37 8.56
CA PHE A 137 -3.66 -6.58 8.54
C PHE A 137 -3.46 -7.14 9.94
N THR A 138 -4.58 -7.59 10.57
CA THR A 138 -4.63 -8.03 11.97
C THR A 138 -5.49 -9.28 12.11
N TRP A 139 -5.20 -10.07 13.14
CA TRP A 139 -6.05 -11.21 13.49
C TRP A 139 -7.50 -10.79 13.80
N SER A 140 -7.70 -9.64 14.46
CA SER A 140 -9.06 -9.16 14.78
C SER A 140 -9.88 -8.86 13.53
N ALA A 141 -9.25 -8.36 12.47
CA ALA A 141 -9.91 -8.13 11.19
C ALA A 141 -10.42 -9.44 10.57
N GLN A 142 -9.67 -10.54 10.72
CA GLN A 142 -10.10 -11.85 10.23
C GLN A 142 -11.18 -12.49 11.10
N ALA A 143 -11.01 -12.45 12.43
CA ALA A 143 -11.76 -13.34 13.31
C ALA A 143 -12.92 -12.67 14.07
N ARG A 144 -12.96 -11.32 14.13
CA ARG A 144 -13.89 -10.60 15.02
C ARG A 144 -14.64 -9.46 14.36
N ASN A 145 -14.06 -8.83 13.36
CA ASN A 145 -14.64 -7.66 12.73
C ASN A 145 -15.49 -8.04 11.50
N ALA A 146 -16.44 -7.19 11.16
CA ALA A 146 -17.06 -7.18 9.85
C ALA A 146 -16.25 -6.28 8.93
N GLU A 147 -15.46 -6.87 8.02
CA GLU A 147 -14.60 -6.15 7.08
C GLU A 147 -14.89 -6.59 5.66
N ASN A 148 -14.44 -5.78 4.70
CA ASN A 148 -14.38 -6.15 3.29
C ASN A 148 -12.93 -6.10 2.79
N LEU A 149 -12.63 -6.96 1.82
CA LEU A 149 -11.37 -7.00 1.09
C LEU A 149 -11.66 -7.16 -0.39
N LEU A 150 -10.98 -6.38 -1.22
CA LEU A 150 -10.99 -6.49 -2.67
C LEU A 150 -9.59 -6.89 -3.14
N ILE A 151 -9.53 -7.89 -4.02
CA ILE A 151 -8.31 -8.24 -4.77
C ILE A 151 -8.60 -7.99 -6.24
N LEU A 152 -7.93 -7.00 -6.81
CA LEU A 152 -8.12 -6.56 -8.19
C LEU A 152 -6.88 -6.95 -9.00
N ARG A 153 -7.08 -7.72 -10.08
CA ARG A 153 -6.02 -8.25 -10.92
C ARG A 153 -6.17 -7.76 -12.36
N ASP A 154 -5.07 -7.64 -13.07
CA ASP A 154 -5.03 -7.33 -14.52
C ASP A 154 -5.75 -6.03 -14.91
N ASN A 155 -5.65 -5.00 -14.04
CA ASN A 155 -6.07 -3.64 -14.34
C ASN A 155 -4.87 -2.67 -14.23
N PRO A 156 -4.05 -2.56 -15.27
CA PRO A 156 -2.82 -1.76 -15.20
C PRO A 156 -3.06 -0.27 -14.97
N ALA A 157 -4.20 0.27 -15.40
CA ALA A 157 -4.56 1.67 -15.14
C ALA A 157 -4.82 1.92 -13.65
N LEU A 158 -5.54 1.01 -13.00
CA LEU A 158 -5.80 1.05 -11.56
C LEU A 158 -4.50 0.87 -10.76
N VAL A 159 -3.71 -0.14 -11.09
CA VAL A 159 -2.43 -0.44 -10.42
C VAL A 159 -1.50 0.78 -10.47
N ARG A 160 -1.36 1.40 -11.65
CA ARG A 160 -0.56 2.63 -11.82
C ARG A 160 -1.07 3.76 -10.93
N ARG A 161 -2.38 3.99 -10.87
CA ARG A 161 -2.98 5.04 -10.05
C ARG A 161 -2.70 4.85 -8.55
N TYR A 162 -2.78 3.60 -8.07
CA TYR A 162 -2.42 3.27 -6.70
C TYR A 162 -0.93 3.43 -6.43
N LEU A 163 -0.06 3.02 -7.36
CA LEU A 163 1.38 3.18 -7.23
C LEU A 163 1.81 4.65 -7.20
N GLU A 164 1.21 5.49 -8.04
CA GLU A 164 1.43 6.95 -8.03
C GLU A 164 1.04 7.56 -6.67
N ASN A 165 -0.10 7.14 -6.11
CA ASN A 165 -0.52 7.57 -4.79
C ASN A 165 0.44 7.08 -3.70
N TRP A 166 0.83 5.80 -3.72
CA TRP A 166 1.77 5.22 -2.78
C TRP A 166 3.12 5.97 -2.79
N ARG A 167 3.65 6.27 -3.97
CA ARG A 167 4.89 7.06 -4.13
C ARG A 167 4.77 8.45 -3.54
N ARG A 168 3.66 9.15 -3.78
CA ARG A 168 3.40 10.46 -3.18
C ARG A 168 3.45 10.40 -1.66
N HIS A 169 2.80 9.43 -1.06
CA HIS A 169 2.84 9.23 0.39
C HIS A 169 4.26 8.92 0.88
N ARG A 170 5.00 8.07 0.17
CA ARG A 170 6.39 7.74 0.52
C ARG A 170 7.30 8.99 0.47
N ASP A 171 7.15 9.82 -0.56
CA ASP A 171 7.97 11.01 -0.73
C ASP A 171 7.70 12.09 0.35
N GLU A 172 6.56 12.00 1.02
CA GLU A 172 6.16 12.86 2.14
C GLU A 172 6.40 12.24 3.52
N ALA A 173 6.74 10.96 3.58
CA ALA A 173 6.91 10.21 4.82
C ALA A 173 8.36 10.23 5.33
N GLU A 174 8.55 9.97 6.61
CA GLU A 174 9.85 9.90 7.26
C GLU A 174 10.35 8.45 7.25
N ARG A 175 11.58 8.23 6.79
CA ARG A 175 12.17 6.89 6.83
C ARG A 175 12.35 6.43 8.27
N MET A 176 11.85 5.24 8.57
CA MET A 176 12.08 4.61 9.87
C MET A 176 13.55 4.16 9.92
N ASN A 177 14.34 4.77 10.81
CA ASN A 177 15.70 4.32 11.07
C ASN A 177 15.60 2.97 11.80
N GLY A 178 16.29 1.96 11.31
CA GLY A 178 16.42 0.72 12.05
C GLY A 178 17.01 1.05 13.42
N THR A 179 16.38 0.60 14.49
CA THR A 179 16.98 0.67 15.84
C THR A 179 18.32 -0.06 15.79
N GLN A 180 19.40 0.69 16.03
CA GLN A 180 20.71 0.14 16.32
C GLN A 180 20.65 -0.69 17.61
#